data_f72a75da76d0086a512b639870b50d26
#
_entry.id   f72a75da76d0086a512b639870b50d26
#
_cell.length_a   1.000
_cell.length_b   1.000
_cell.length_c   1.000
_cell.angle_alpha   90.00
_cell.angle_beta   90.00
_cell.angle_gamma   90.00
#
_symmetry.space_group_name_H-M   'P 1'
#
loop_
_entity.id
_entity.type
_entity.pdbx_description
1 polymer ?
#
loop_
_entity_poly.entity_id
_entity_poly.type
_entity_poly.pdbx_seq_one_letter_code
_entity_poly.pdbx_strand_id
1 'polypeptide(L)'
;MNTFEKALKTLEELFSRDYQFALATSKDNIPSVRFVDTFYDDVRFYIVTYAKSQKTIEVESNCNVSLCNKLYRFNGKAYNIGHPVKEENKEIRSKLIKVFEPWYFEHNNEDDENMCYIKVELDNGFFYKDGTGYKVNFASKKAEEFPFDFDIVMIE
;
A
#
# COMPACT_ATOMS: atom_id res chain seq x y z
N MET A 1 9.51 11.11 -21.21
CA MET A 1 8.70 10.55 -20.12
C MET A 1 7.40 11.33 -20.02
N ASN A 2 6.26 10.66 -20.15
CA ASN A 2 4.96 11.32 -20.00
C ASN A 2 4.61 11.52 -18.51
N THR A 3 3.51 12.21 -18.22
CA THR A 3 3.12 12.50 -16.85
C THR A 3 2.85 11.25 -16.02
N PHE A 4 2.23 10.25 -16.60
CA PHE A 4 1.98 8.97 -15.90
C PHE A 4 3.29 8.28 -15.51
N GLU A 5 4.26 8.22 -16.42
CA GLU A 5 5.58 7.62 -16.13
C GLU A 5 6.32 8.39 -15.03
N LYS A 6 6.24 9.72 -15.04
CA LYS A 6 6.80 10.57 -13.97
C LYS A 6 6.13 10.25 -12.63
N ALA A 7 4.81 10.10 -12.63
CA ALA A 7 4.05 9.76 -11.43
C ALA A 7 4.48 8.40 -10.87
N LEU A 8 4.64 7.39 -11.71
CA LEU A 8 5.11 6.07 -11.28
C LEU A 8 6.51 6.11 -10.68
N LYS A 9 7.40 6.90 -11.28
CA LYS A 9 8.74 7.08 -10.74
C LYS A 9 8.71 7.75 -9.36
N THR A 10 7.87 8.75 -9.19
CA THR A 10 7.69 9.44 -7.91
C THR A 10 7.15 8.49 -6.85
N LEU A 11 6.18 7.64 -7.18
CA LEU A 11 5.66 6.60 -6.28
C LEU A 11 6.77 5.67 -5.80
N GLU A 12 7.60 5.20 -6.72
CA GLU A 12 8.70 4.32 -6.38
C GLU A 12 9.68 5.02 -5.42
N GLU A 13 10.03 6.27 -5.70
CA GLU A 13 10.92 7.06 -4.84
C GLU A 13 10.33 7.28 -3.43
N LEU A 14 9.03 7.48 -3.32
CA LEU A 14 8.37 7.76 -2.03
C LEU A 14 8.13 6.50 -1.21
N PHE A 15 7.70 5.39 -1.83
CA PHE A 15 7.07 4.29 -1.12
C PHE A 15 7.71 2.90 -1.31
N SER A 16 8.78 2.78 -2.09
CA SER A 16 9.53 1.52 -2.20
C SER A 16 10.44 1.32 -0.99
N ARG A 17 9.84 1.38 0.20
CA ARG A 17 10.49 1.26 1.50
C ARG A 17 9.44 0.91 2.54
N ASP A 18 9.86 0.63 3.76
CA ASP A 18 8.92 0.48 4.88
C ASP A 18 8.24 1.81 5.12
N TYR A 19 6.96 1.90 4.78
CA TYR A 19 6.18 3.12 4.91
C TYR A 19 4.83 2.82 5.55
N GLN A 20 4.48 3.56 6.60
CA GLN A 20 3.25 3.33 7.34
C GLN A 20 2.08 4.10 6.74
N PHE A 21 0.97 3.42 6.52
CA PHE A 21 -0.31 4.02 6.12
C PHE A 21 -1.41 3.62 7.10
N ALA A 22 -2.41 4.48 7.23
CA ALA A 22 -3.72 4.07 7.75
C ALA A 22 -4.43 3.31 6.64
N LEU A 23 -4.84 2.08 6.93
CA LEU A 23 -5.60 1.22 6.01
C LEU A 23 -7.06 1.19 6.45
N ALA A 24 -7.95 1.67 5.59
CA ALA A 24 -9.39 1.60 5.80
C ALA A 24 -9.97 0.41 5.05
N THR A 25 -10.75 -0.39 5.75
CA THR A 25 -11.47 -1.56 5.24
C THR A 25 -12.95 -1.41 5.57
N SER A 26 -13.80 -2.22 4.95
CA SER A 26 -15.24 -2.18 5.20
C SER A 26 -15.82 -3.58 5.14
N LYS A 27 -16.73 -3.88 6.08
CA LYS A 27 -17.51 -5.11 6.08
C LYS A 27 -18.92 -4.78 6.58
N ASP A 28 -19.93 -5.31 5.89
CA ASP A 28 -21.34 -5.07 6.22
C ASP A 28 -21.66 -3.57 6.33
N ASN A 29 -21.04 -2.78 5.45
CA ASN A 29 -21.18 -1.32 5.39
C ASN A 29 -20.65 -0.60 6.63
N ILE A 30 -19.78 -1.25 7.42
CA ILE A 30 -19.13 -0.64 8.59
C ILE A 30 -17.65 -0.47 8.27
N PRO A 31 -17.14 0.76 8.24
CA PRO A 31 -15.72 1.00 8.01
C PRO A 31 -14.87 0.76 9.26
N SER A 32 -13.64 0.32 9.05
CA SER A 32 -12.63 0.16 10.09
C SER A 32 -11.31 0.74 9.59
N VAL A 33 -10.48 1.23 10.48
CA VAL A 33 -9.19 1.80 10.12
C VAL A 33 -8.12 1.44 11.15
N ARG A 34 -6.91 1.17 10.68
CA ARG A 34 -5.72 0.88 11.50
C ARG A 34 -4.47 1.25 10.73
N PHE A 35 -3.35 1.42 11.41
CA PHE A 35 -2.07 1.62 10.74
C PHE A 35 -1.46 0.28 10.35
N VAL A 36 -0.79 0.26 9.19
CA VAL A 36 -0.06 -0.90 8.68
C VAL A 36 1.26 -0.44 8.07
N ASP A 37 2.28 -1.29 8.15
CA ASP A 37 3.50 -1.08 7.38
C ASP A 37 3.31 -1.62 5.97
N THR A 38 3.76 -0.86 4.98
CA THR A 38 3.59 -1.20 3.57
C THR A 38 4.91 -1.12 2.82
N PHE A 39 4.95 -1.83 1.71
CA PHE A 39 6.01 -1.71 0.71
C PHE A 39 5.38 -1.59 -0.67
N TYR A 40 5.78 -0.54 -1.40
CA TYR A 40 5.31 -0.33 -2.78
C TYR A 40 6.20 -1.07 -3.77
N ASP A 41 5.57 -1.82 -4.67
CA ASP A 41 6.25 -2.48 -5.78
C ASP A 41 5.29 -2.60 -6.96
N ASP A 42 5.63 -1.98 -8.08
CA ASP A 42 4.92 -2.10 -9.35
C ASP A 42 3.39 -1.89 -9.23
N VAL A 43 3.00 -0.67 -8.83
CA VAL A 43 1.59 -0.23 -8.72
C VAL A 43 0.79 -1.00 -7.67
N ARG A 44 1.47 -1.59 -6.70
CA ARG A 44 0.86 -2.35 -5.60
C ARG A 44 1.50 -1.98 -4.28
N PHE A 45 0.72 -2.03 -3.22
CA PHE A 45 1.25 -2.04 -1.86
C PHE A 45 1.11 -3.42 -1.26
N TYR A 46 2.11 -3.86 -0.51
CA TYR A 46 2.13 -5.16 0.15
C TYR A 46 2.18 -4.98 1.66
N ILE A 47 1.43 -5.82 2.37
CA ILE A 47 1.30 -5.80 3.83
C ILE A 47 1.53 -7.21 4.35
N VAL A 48 2.33 -7.33 5.43
CA VAL A 48 2.56 -8.60 6.12
C VAL A 48 1.57 -8.69 7.28
N THR A 49 0.79 -9.77 7.33
CA THR A 49 -0.26 -9.93 8.33
C THR A 49 -0.61 -11.41 8.54
N TYR A 50 -1.78 -11.66 9.11
CA TYR A 50 -2.27 -12.99 9.42
C TYR A 50 -3.70 -13.15 8.93
N ALA A 51 -4.04 -14.35 8.46
CA ALA A 51 -5.33 -14.65 7.86
C ALA A 51 -6.51 -14.43 8.83
N LYS A 52 -6.27 -14.57 10.13
CA LYS A 52 -7.30 -14.38 11.16
C LYS A 52 -7.40 -12.96 11.69
N SER A 53 -6.56 -12.04 11.23
CA SER A 53 -6.67 -10.64 11.63
C SER A 53 -7.94 -10.01 11.06
N GLN A 54 -8.47 -9.01 11.77
CA GLN A 54 -9.69 -8.32 11.34
C GLN A 54 -9.56 -7.74 9.93
N LYS A 55 -8.41 -7.10 9.62
CA LYS A 55 -8.19 -6.52 8.30
C LYS A 55 -8.27 -7.55 7.18
N THR A 56 -7.70 -8.75 7.40
CA THR A 56 -7.70 -9.81 6.39
C THR A 56 -9.11 -10.36 6.18
N ILE A 57 -9.84 -10.60 7.28
CA ILE A 57 -11.23 -11.06 7.22
C ILE A 57 -12.10 -10.06 6.47
N GLU A 58 -11.91 -8.78 6.75
CA GLU A 58 -12.69 -7.72 6.10
C GLU A 58 -12.37 -7.58 4.61
N VAL A 59 -11.09 -7.63 4.20
CA VAL A 59 -10.75 -7.55 2.77
C VAL A 59 -11.21 -8.77 1.98
N GLU A 60 -11.29 -9.94 2.60
CA GLU A 60 -11.85 -11.13 1.95
C GLU A 60 -13.36 -10.99 1.74
N SER A 61 -14.06 -10.28 2.62
CA SER A 61 -15.47 -9.98 2.47
C SER A 61 -15.74 -8.82 1.50
N ASN A 62 -14.89 -7.79 1.53
CA ASN A 62 -15.00 -6.61 0.68
C ASN A 62 -13.58 -6.13 0.35
N CYS A 63 -13.18 -6.28 -0.89
CA CYS A 63 -11.81 -5.96 -1.31
C CYS A 63 -11.53 -4.45 -1.46
N ASN A 64 -12.56 -3.60 -1.43
CA ASN A 64 -12.35 -2.16 -1.57
C ASN A 64 -11.70 -1.58 -0.32
N VAL A 65 -10.57 -0.91 -0.50
CA VAL A 65 -9.79 -0.33 0.60
C VAL A 65 -9.29 1.05 0.25
N SER A 66 -8.88 1.79 1.28
CA SER A 66 -8.19 3.08 1.13
C SER A 66 -6.96 3.12 2.01
N LEU A 67 -5.94 3.82 1.54
CA LEU A 67 -4.70 4.08 2.26
C LEU A 67 -4.50 5.58 2.40
N CYS A 68 -4.09 6.03 3.58
CA CYS A 68 -3.84 7.45 3.83
C CYS A 68 -2.68 7.65 4.82
N ASN A 69 -1.82 8.60 4.53
CA ASN A 69 -0.88 9.15 5.49
C ASN A 69 -0.57 10.58 5.06
N LYS A 70 -0.62 11.52 6.01
CA LYS A 70 -0.55 12.94 5.69
C LYS A 70 -1.64 13.28 4.67
N LEU A 71 -1.27 13.84 3.52
CA LEU A 71 -2.21 14.10 2.43
C LEU A 71 -2.12 13.06 1.30
N TYR A 72 -1.24 12.07 1.42
CA TYR A 72 -1.20 10.94 0.48
C TYR A 72 -2.46 10.10 0.61
N ARG A 73 -3.12 9.80 -0.50
CA ARG A 73 -4.35 9.02 -0.51
C ARG A 73 -4.36 8.06 -1.68
N PHE A 74 -4.77 6.83 -1.41
CA PHE A 74 -4.93 5.81 -2.44
C PHE A 74 -6.21 5.04 -2.21
N ASN A 75 -6.88 4.69 -3.30
CA ASN A 75 -7.95 3.70 -3.28
C ASN A 75 -7.50 2.51 -4.09
N GLY A 76 -7.89 1.33 -3.67
CA GLY A 76 -7.51 0.11 -4.36
C GLY A 76 -8.33 -1.09 -3.92
N LYS A 77 -7.90 -2.25 -4.41
CA LYS A 77 -8.50 -3.53 -4.08
C LYS A 77 -7.46 -4.43 -3.41
N ALA A 78 -7.80 -4.93 -2.24
CA ALA A 78 -6.90 -5.73 -1.42
C ALA A 78 -7.26 -7.21 -1.50
N TYR A 79 -6.24 -8.05 -1.60
CA TYR A 79 -6.38 -9.50 -1.70
C TYR A 79 -5.39 -10.20 -0.78
N ASN A 80 -5.85 -11.24 -0.11
CA ASN A 80 -4.98 -12.17 0.59
C ASN A 80 -4.32 -13.07 -0.46
N ILE A 81 -3.01 -12.94 -0.62
CA ILE A 81 -2.24 -13.72 -1.59
C ILE A 81 -1.56 -14.94 -0.98
N GLY A 82 -1.89 -15.25 0.28
CA GLY A 82 -1.49 -16.48 0.92
C GLY A 82 -0.17 -16.39 1.70
N HIS A 83 0.29 -17.55 2.12
CA HIS A 83 1.44 -17.69 2.99
C HIS A 83 2.74 -17.28 2.29
N PRO A 84 3.71 -16.68 3.03
CA PRO A 84 5.00 -16.24 2.46
C PRO A 84 5.76 -17.30 1.67
N VAL A 85 5.71 -18.57 2.10
CA VAL A 85 6.51 -19.63 1.46
C VAL A 85 5.85 -20.27 0.23
N LYS A 86 4.66 -19.83 -0.16
CA LYS A 86 4.04 -20.27 -1.42
C LYS A 86 4.95 -19.89 -2.59
N GLU A 87 5.02 -20.77 -3.59
CA GLU A 87 5.87 -20.56 -4.75
C GLU A 87 5.55 -19.23 -5.45
N GLU A 88 4.26 -18.89 -5.56
CA GLU A 88 3.79 -17.67 -6.20
C GLU A 88 4.30 -16.40 -5.48
N ASN A 89 4.64 -16.52 -4.19
CA ASN A 89 5.09 -15.40 -3.37
C ASN A 89 6.62 -15.31 -3.24
N LYS A 90 7.35 -16.18 -3.88
CA LYS A 90 8.81 -16.29 -3.74
C LYS A 90 9.53 -14.94 -3.96
N GLU A 91 9.19 -14.26 -5.03
CA GLU A 91 9.84 -13.01 -5.40
C GLU A 91 9.48 -11.88 -4.43
N ILE A 92 8.20 -11.70 -4.14
CA ILE A 92 7.78 -10.65 -3.20
C ILE A 92 8.24 -10.95 -1.77
N ARG A 93 8.28 -12.21 -1.36
CA ARG A 93 8.81 -12.59 -0.06
C ARG A 93 10.25 -12.12 0.13
N SER A 94 11.09 -12.32 -0.88
CA SER A 94 12.49 -11.88 -0.86
C SER A 94 12.60 -10.36 -0.63
N LYS A 95 11.77 -9.59 -1.33
CA LYS A 95 11.72 -8.13 -1.19
C LYS A 95 11.22 -7.69 0.18
N LEU A 96 10.17 -8.32 0.69
CA LEU A 96 9.57 -7.96 1.98
C LEU A 96 10.49 -8.29 3.15
N ILE A 97 11.20 -9.41 3.11
CA ILE A 97 12.19 -9.74 4.14
C ILE A 97 13.25 -8.65 4.19
N LYS A 98 13.73 -8.22 3.05
CA LYS A 98 14.79 -7.21 2.97
C LYS A 98 14.32 -5.84 3.44
N VAL A 99 13.16 -5.38 2.98
CA VAL A 99 12.67 -4.04 3.28
C VAL A 99 12.22 -3.90 4.74
N PHE A 100 11.74 -4.98 5.33
CA PHE A 100 11.25 -4.99 6.70
C PHE A 100 12.27 -5.51 7.73
N GLU A 101 13.54 -5.58 7.38
CA GLU A 101 14.60 -5.85 8.36
C GLU A 101 14.69 -4.69 9.37
N PRO A 102 14.96 -4.98 10.66
CA PRO A 102 15.09 -6.31 11.25
C PRO A 102 13.75 -6.91 11.71
N TRP A 103 12.67 -6.15 11.69
CA TRP A 103 11.44 -6.57 12.37
C TRP A 103 10.66 -7.70 11.68
N TYR A 104 10.94 -8.01 10.40
CA TYR A 104 10.19 -9.06 9.69
C TYR A 104 10.14 -10.37 10.49
N PHE A 105 11.28 -10.89 10.90
CA PHE A 105 11.34 -12.13 11.68
C PHE A 105 11.22 -11.91 13.20
N GLU A 106 11.40 -10.69 13.69
CA GLU A 106 11.18 -10.39 15.11
C GLU A 106 9.69 -10.38 15.47
N HIS A 107 8.85 -9.97 14.54
CA HIS A 107 7.41 -9.81 14.77
C HIS A 107 6.53 -10.77 13.97
N ASN A 108 7.11 -11.66 13.17
CA ASN A 108 6.39 -12.61 12.35
C ASN A 108 7.01 -13.99 12.44
N ASN A 109 6.15 -15.00 12.33
CA ASN A 109 6.56 -16.39 12.38
C ASN A 109 6.05 -17.13 11.14
N GLU A 110 6.95 -17.43 10.21
CA GLU A 110 6.61 -18.16 8.99
C GLU A 110 6.20 -19.61 9.22
N ASP A 111 6.43 -20.14 10.43
CA ASP A 111 5.93 -21.47 10.80
C ASP A 111 4.44 -21.42 11.15
N ASP A 112 3.87 -20.23 11.37
CA ASP A 112 2.43 -20.07 11.56
C ASP A 112 1.74 -20.16 10.20
N GLU A 113 0.90 -21.18 10.03
CA GLU A 113 0.16 -21.40 8.78
C GLU A 113 -0.80 -20.26 8.42
N ASN A 114 -1.15 -19.41 9.40
CA ASN A 114 -2.04 -18.27 9.21
C ASN A 114 -1.32 -17.01 8.77
N MET A 115 0.01 -16.99 8.75
CA MET A 115 0.75 -15.85 8.23
C MET A 115 0.46 -15.67 6.73
N CYS A 116 0.21 -14.44 6.31
CA CYS A 116 -0.09 -14.16 4.92
C CYS A 116 0.33 -12.74 4.52
N TYR A 117 0.33 -12.50 3.23
CA TYR A 117 0.50 -11.18 2.65
C TYR A 117 -0.82 -10.69 2.10
N ILE A 118 -1.07 -9.39 2.26
CA ILE A 118 -2.13 -8.70 1.53
C ILE A 118 -1.46 -7.87 0.43
N LYS A 119 -2.01 -7.98 -0.78
CA LYS A 119 -1.63 -7.16 -1.94
C LYS A 119 -2.75 -6.16 -2.20
N VAL A 120 -2.42 -4.88 -2.25
CA VAL A 120 -3.36 -3.82 -2.62
C VAL A 120 -3.04 -3.36 -4.03
N GLU A 121 -3.92 -3.65 -4.98
CA GLU A 121 -3.83 -3.16 -6.36
C GLU A 121 -4.46 -1.78 -6.44
N LEU A 122 -3.71 -0.79 -6.92
CA LEU A 122 -4.14 0.60 -6.88
C LEU A 122 -5.11 0.93 -8.02
N ASP A 123 -6.20 1.61 -7.68
CA ASP A 123 -7.16 2.15 -8.65
C ASP A 123 -6.87 3.62 -8.96
N ASN A 124 -6.67 4.43 -7.93
CA ASN A 124 -6.36 5.85 -8.06
C ASN A 124 -5.57 6.33 -6.85
N GLY A 125 -4.98 7.50 -6.97
CA GLY A 125 -4.23 8.06 -5.85
C GLY A 125 -3.87 9.53 -6.04
N PHE A 126 -3.55 10.16 -4.91
CA PHE A 126 -2.95 11.48 -4.86
C PHE A 126 -1.68 11.40 -4.00
N PHE A 127 -0.60 11.95 -4.52
CA PHE A 127 0.67 12.05 -3.81
C PHE A 127 1.45 13.25 -4.33
N TYR A 128 2.50 13.62 -3.64
CA TYR A 128 3.28 14.81 -3.96
C TYR A 128 4.72 14.63 -3.52
N LYS A 129 5.60 15.33 -4.20
CA LYS A 129 7.02 15.37 -3.88
C LYS A 129 7.65 16.65 -4.48
N ASP A 130 8.49 17.31 -3.71
CA ASP A 130 9.30 18.46 -4.19
C ASP A 130 8.50 19.53 -4.94
N GLY A 131 7.36 19.92 -4.37
CA GLY A 131 6.53 20.99 -4.92
C GLY A 131 5.59 20.58 -6.04
N THR A 132 5.54 19.30 -6.39
CA THR A 132 4.66 18.77 -7.44
C THR A 132 3.70 17.74 -6.88
N GLY A 133 2.41 17.93 -7.16
CA GLY A 133 1.36 16.97 -6.84
C GLY A 133 0.95 16.18 -8.08
N TYR A 134 0.48 14.96 -7.85
CA TYR A 134 -0.01 14.05 -8.88
C TYR A 134 -1.34 13.48 -8.48
N LYS A 135 -2.30 13.52 -9.41
CA LYS A 135 -3.53 12.73 -9.34
C LYS A 135 -3.46 11.68 -10.42
N VAL A 136 -3.59 10.43 -10.04
CA VAL A 136 -3.38 9.30 -10.94
C VAL A 136 -4.59 8.38 -10.97
N ASN A 137 -5.00 7.99 -12.17
CA ASN A 137 -5.90 6.87 -12.43
C ASN A 137 -5.06 5.74 -13.01
N PHE A 138 -4.86 4.68 -12.24
CA PHE A 138 -3.97 3.59 -12.63
C PHE A 138 -4.57 2.70 -13.72
N ALA A 139 -5.90 2.52 -13.71
CA ALA A 139 -6.56 1.69 -14.71
C ALA A 139 -6.46 2.30 -16.11
N SER A 140 -6.69 3.61 -16.24
CA SER A 140 -6.62 4.32 -17.53
C SER A 140 -5.20 4.76 -17.87
N LYS A 141 -4.24 4.61 -16.95
CA LYS A 141 -2.85 5.08 -17.09
C LYS A 141 -2.76 6.57 -17.40
N LYS A 142 -3.58 7.35 -16.70
CA LYS A 142 -3.62 8.82 -16.83
C LYS A 142 -3.22 9.48 -15.54
N ALA A 143 -2.48 10.58 -15.65
CA ALA A 143 -2.07 11.36 -14.50
C ALA A 143 -2.12 12.85 -14.81
N GLU A 144 -2.46 13.63 -13.78
CA GLU A 144 -2.36 15.09 -13.81
C GLU A 144 -1.24 15.50 -12.86
N GLU A 145 -0.38 16.44 -13.28
CA GLU A 145 0.58 17.05 -12.38
C GLU A 145 0.26 18.54 -12.21
N PHE A 146 0.49 19.04 -11.01
CA PHE A 146 0.19 20.42 -10.67
C PHE A 146 1.12 20.88 -9.54
N PRO A 147 1.33 22.22 -9.39
CA PRO A 147 2.09 22.74 -8.25
C PRO A 147 1.39 22.38 -6.93
N PHE A 148 2.12 21.85 -5.99
CA PHE A 148 1.58 21.49 -4.67
C PHE A 148 2.68 21.59 -3.62
N ASP A 149 2.42 22.34 -2.56
CA ASP A 149 3.33 22.50 -1.43
C ASP A 149 2.57 22.24 -0.13
N PHE A 150 2.91 21.13 0.52
CA PHE A 150 2.28 20.72 1.76
C PHE A 150 2.55 21.71 2.90
N ASP A 151 3.73 22.33 2.92
CA ASP A 151 4.12 23.21 4.02
C ASP A 151 3.27 24.49 4.09
N ILE A 152 2.75 24.95 2.96
CA ILE A 152 1.86 26.11 2.91
C ILE A 152 0.55 25.85 3.67
N VAL A 153 0.07 24.62 3.61
CA VAL A 153 -1.18 24.21 4.26
C VAL A 153 -1.05 24.17 5.79
N MET A 154 0.17 24.05 6.29
CA MET A 154 0.45 23.87 7.71
C MET A 154 0.76 25.20 8.45
N ILE A 155 0.78 26.31 7.75
CA ILE A 155 1.15 27.60 8.32
C ILE A 155 -0.04 28.32 8.97
N GLU A 156 -1.23 27.85 8.80
CA GLU A 156 -2.40 28.39 9.47
C GLU A 156 -2.50 27.81 10.89
#